data_eae4efad783727d26a91d50042724822
#
_entry.id   eae4efad783727d26a91d50042724822
#
_cell.length_a   1.000
_cell.length_b   1.000
_cell.length_c   1.000
_cell.angle_alpha   90.00
_cell.angle_beta   90.00
_cell.angle_gamma   90.00
#
_symmetry.space_group_name_H-M   'P 1'
#
loop_
_entity.id
_entity.type
_entity.pdbx_description
1 polymer ?
#
loop_
_entity_poly.entity_id
_entity_poly.type
_entity_poly.pdbx_seq_one_letter_code
_entity_poly.pdbx_strand_id
1 'polypeptide(L)'
;MEFEIALAKEQSYLDIIPKKASEEIGRVLAELTISPEELRQGTLLNGVPILPLLELVKEKLSTESKTYLHFGATSQDAMDTAMVLMLREALGVINERLTTLEDNLSQLREKYGDTPCMARTRGQLAVPISFGDKIDAWLEPLKRHEKRLTTISKGALKIQLGGAAGNRAAYHEKGETLSDALASALKLSSGSSWHAQRDSLCELTNWLAIISSILGKMGADILVLAQSEINEVTENAEGGGKSSAMPHKNNPILSEALVALAKLNAGLQSQMLLCLIHTNERDATAWILEWSCVPQMLINTATSLGHAIAISKKVKVNTDNMRLNVERFKNQG
;
A
#
# COMPACT_ATOMS: atom_id res chain seq x y z
N MET A 1 6.55 13.82 -13.78
CA MET A 1 6.40 14.38 -15.14
C MET A 1 4.96 14.31 -15.67
N GLU A 2 4.24 13.17 -15.53
CA GLU A 2 2.83 13.04 -15.99
C GLU A 2 1.91 14.17 -15.51
N PHE A 3 2.03 14.58 -14.24
CA PHE A 3 1.27 15.71 -13.70
C PHE A 3 1.52 17.01 -14.50
N GLU A 4 2.77 17.36 -14.77
CA GLU A 4 3.12 18.61 -15.48
C GLU A 4 2.64 18.59 -16.94
N ILE A 5 2.73 17.42 -17.61
CA ILE A 5 2.23 17.24 -18.99
C ILE A 5 0.72 17.46 -19.01
N ALA A 6 0.00 16.77 -18.09
CA ALA A 6 -1.43 16.87 -17.99
C ALA A 6 -1.88 18.31 -17.60
N LEU A 7 -1.18 18.93 -16.64
CA LEU A 7 -1.47 20.29 -16.19
C LEU A 7 -1.37 21.28 -17.36
N ALA A 8 -0.25 21.29 -18.08
CA ALA A 8 -0.04 22.19 -19.21
C ALA A 8 -1.08 21.97 -20.32
N LYS A 9 -1.44 20.70 -20.60
CA LYS A 9 -2.42 20.34 -21.60
C LYS A 9 -3.83 20.84 -21.25
N GLU A 10 -4.30 20.55 -20.03
CA GLU A 10 -5.63 20.96 -19.59
C GLU A 10 -5.74 22.49 -19.39
N GLN A 11 -4.68 23.15 -18.94
CA GLN A 11 -4.60 24.61 -18.89
C GLN A 11 -4.75 25.24 -20.28
N SER A 12 -4.14 24.62 -21.30
CA SER A 12 -4.26 25.11 -22.68
C SER A 12 -5.68 24.91 -23.23
N TYR A 13 -6.34 23.80 -22.96
CA TYR A 13 -7.72 23.57 -23.36
C TYR A 13 -8.72 24.56 -22.73
N LEU A 14 -8.37 25.06 -21.56
CA LEU A 14 -9.16 26.07 -20.84
C LEU A 14 -8.68 27.52 -21.11
N ASP A 15 -7.83 27.76 -22.10
CA ASP A 15 -7.28 29.07 -22.42
C ASP A 15 -6.65 29.78 -21.20
N ILE A 16 -5.94 29.03 -20.34
CA ILE A 16 -5.18 29.54 -19.20
C ILE A 16 -3.74 29.83 -19.64
N ILE A 17 -3.17 28.97 -20.48
CA ILE A 17 -1.85 29.16 -21.09
C ILE A 17 -1.91 29.01 -22.61
N PRO A 18 -0.96 29.60 -23.36
CA PRO A 18 -0.92 29.44 -24.81
C PRO A 18 -0.72 27.98 -25.25
N LYS A 19 -1.43 27.58 -26.30
CA LYS A 19 -1.33 26.22 -26.88
C LYS A 19 0.10 25.87 -27.25
N LYS A 20 0.85 26.78 -27.84
CA LYS A 20 2.26 26.58 -28.21
C LYS A 20 3.15 26.25 -27.00
N ALA A 21 2.93 26.93 -25.86
CA ALA A 21 3.67 26.64 -24.63
C ALA A 21 3.33 25.23 -24.09
N SER A 22 2.06 24.84 -24.09
CA SER A 22 1.62 23.51 -23.68
C SER A 22 2.23 22.40 -24.52
N GLU A 23 2.23 22.56 -25.86
CA GLU A 23 2.82 21.60 -26.79
C GLU A 23 4.34 21.45 -26.57
N GLU A 24 5.05 22.56 -26.36
CA GLU A 24 6.49 22.53 -26.09
C GLU A 24 6.80 21.86 -24.74
N ILE A 25 6.09 22.22 -23.68
CA ILE A 25 6.23 21.62 -22.35
C ILE A 25 5.97 20.10 -22.43
N GLY A 26 4.88 19.70 -23.07
CA GLY A 26 4.52 18.28 -23.21
C GLY A 26 5.60 17.49 -23.96
N ARG A 27 6.12 18.03 -25.06
CA ARG A 27 7.19 17.39 -25.84
C ARG A 27 8.49 17.27 -25.03
N VAL A 28 8.94 18.32 -24.39
CA VAL A 28 10.18 18.33 -23.60
C VAL A 28 10.09 17.30 -22.46
N LEU A 29 8.98 17.30 -21.71
CA LEU A 29 8.78 16.36 -20.60
C LEU A 29 8.66 14.90 -21.05
N ALA A 30 8.09 14.63 -22.24
CA ALA A 30 7.97 13.28 -22.78
C ALA A 30 9.32 12.70 -23.24
N GLU A 31 10.23 13.54 -23.72
CA GLU A 31 11.57 13.15 -24.18
C GLU A 31 12.61 13.12 -23.05
N LEU A 32 12.29 13.74 -21.90
CA LEU A 32 13.25 13.92 -20.83
C LEU A 32 13.35 12.68 -19.93
N THR A 33 14.56 12.20 -19.77
CA THR A 33 14.90 11.18 -18.75
C THR A 33 15.80 11.82 -17.71
N ILE A 34 15.40 11.77 -16.46
CA ILE A 34 16.12 12.34 -15.32
C ILE A 34 16.38 11.25 -14.29
N SER A 35 17.63 11.11 -13.89
CA SER A 35 18.01 10.21 -12.81
C SER A 35 17.78 10.87 -11.43
N PRO A 36 17.56 10.08 -10.36
CA PRO A 36 17.49 10.64 -9.00
C PRO A 36 18.75 11.43 -8.59
N GLU A 37 19.92 11.06 -9.10
CA GLU A 37 21.19 11.72 -8.76
C GLU A 37 21.25 13.15 -9.31
N GLU A 38 20.68 13.41 -10.50
CA GLU A 38 20.58 14.75 -11.07
C GLU A 38 19.74 15.71 -10.21
N LEU A 39 18.74 15.17 -9.49
CA LEU A 39 17.88 15.94 -8.59
C LEU A 39 18.45 16.12 -7.19
N ARG A 40 19.45 15.31 -6.80
CA ARG A 40 19.92 15.19 -5.43
C ARG A 40 20.36 16.50 -4.80
N GLN A 41 21.25 17.23 -5.45
CA GLN A 41 21.78 18.47 -4.89
C GLN A 41 20.69 19.55 -4.72
N GLY A 42 19.85 19.71 -5.74
CA GLY A 42 18.72 20.64 -5.66
C GLY A 42 17.69 20.22 -4.61
N THR A 43 17.46 18.91 -4.43
CA THR A 43 16.58 18.39 -3.38
C THR A 43 17.13 18.66 -1.98
N LEU A 44 18.42 18.49 -1.76
CA LEU A 44 19.07 18.82 -0.48
C LEU A 44 18.96 20.30 -0.13
N LEU A 45 19.06 21.20 -1.11
CA LEU A 45 18.94 22.63 -0.91
C LEU A 45 17.49 23.08 -0.66
N ASN A 46 16.51 22.47 -1.32
CA ASN A 46 15.13 22.94 -1.35
C ASN A 46 14.17 22.06 -0.52
N GLY A 47 14.61 20.91 -0.02
CA GLY A 47 13.80 19.96 0.73
C GLY A 47 12.82 19.13 -0.12
N VAL A 48 12.70 19.42 -1.44
CA VAL A 48 11.76 18.75 -2.36
C VAL A 48 12.39 18.55 -3.74
N PRO A 49 12.12 17.43 -4.44
CA PRO A 49 12.72 17.14 -5.76
C PRO A 49 12.07 17.90 -6.92
N ILE A 50 10.88 18.47 -6.73
CA ILE A 50 10.16 19.14 -7.82
C ILE A 50 10.87 20.41 -8.30
N LEU A 51 11.49 21.17 -7.41
CA LEU A 51 12.19 22.42 -7.80
C LEU A 51 13.37 22.16 -8.73
N PRO A 52 14.35 21.29 -8.42
CA PRO A 52 15.41 20.95 -9.36
C PRO A 52 14.89 20.30 -10.65
N LEU A 53 13.80 19.51 -10.58
CA LEU A 53 13.15 18.96 -11.76
C LEU A 53 12.68 20.09 -12.70
N LEU A 54 11.96 21.07 -12.17
CA LEU A 54 11.45 22.19 -12.95
C LEU A 54 12.59 23.03 -13.57
N GLU A 55 13.69 23.23 -12.86
CA GLU A 55 14.87 23.94 -13.40
C GLU A 55 15.48 23.19 -14.60
N LEU A 56 15.67 21.86 -14.49
CA LEU A 56 16.18 21.05 -15.62
C LEU A 56 15.25 21.11 -16.84
N VAL A 57 13.93 21.12 -16.62
CA VAL A 57 12.94 21.26 -17.70
C VAL A 57 13.02 22.65 -18.33
N LYS A 58 13.10 23.71 -17.50
CA LYS A 58 13.21 25.08 -17.98
C LYS A 58 14.42 25.31 -18.87
N GLU A 59 15.56 24.66 -18.61
CA GLU A 59 16.76 24.77 -19.45
C GLU A 59 16.50 24.37 -20.91
N LYS A 60 15.53 23.47 -21.12
CA LYS A 60 15.18 22.93 -22.45
C LYS A 60 14.00 23.63 -23.13
N LEU A 61 13.33 24.54 -22.43
CA LEU A 61 12.19 25.30 -22.95
C LEU A 61 12.60 26.64 -23.52
N SER A 62 11.84 27.14 -24.48
CA SER A 62 11.94 28.54 -24.95
C SER A 62 11.65 29.53 -23.82
N THR A 63 12.14 30.75 -23.95
CA THR A 63 11.94 31.81 -22.94
C THR A 63 10.45 32.08 -22.67
N GLU A 64 9.60 31.98 -23.69
CA GLU A 64 8.17 32.18 -23.57
C GLU A 64 7.54 31.03 -22.77
N SER A 65 7.83 29.76 -23.12
CA SER A 65 7.23 28.58 -22.49
C SER A 65 7.68 28.35 -21.04
N LYS A 66 8.88 28.81 -20.68
CA LYS A 66 9.39 28.76 -19.29
C LYS A 66 8.42 29.39 -18.27
N THR A 67 7.71 30.44 -18.65
CA THR A 67 6.81 31.19 -17.77
C THR A 67 5.52 30.44 -17.47
N TYR A 68 5.18 29.44 -18.31
CA TYR A 68 3.98 28.64 -18.20
C TYR A 68 4.22 27.24 -17.61
N LEU A 69 5.47 26.81 -17.44
CA LEU A 69 5.77 25.57 -16.75
C LEU A 69 5.33 25.66 -15.29
N HIS A 70 4.57 24.68 -14.80
CA HIS A 70 4.07 24.63 -13.41
C HIS A 70 3.18 25.83 -13.04
N PHE A 71 2.56 26.47 -14.02
CA PHE A 71 1.81 27.71 -13.81
C PHE A 71 0.66 27.51 -12.81
N GLY A 72 0.65 28.32 -11.77
CA GLY A 72 -0.38 28.32 -10.72
C GLY A 72 -0.36 27.13 -9.76
N ALA A 73 0.44 26.11 -10.01
CA ALA A 73 0.59 24.96 -9.13
C ALA A 73 1.64 25.18 -8.03
N THR A 74 1.71 24.28 -7.08
CA THR A 74 2.74 24.25 -6.04
C THR A 74 3.43 22.89 -6.01
N SER A 75 4.59 22.80 -5.38
CA SER A 75 5.36 21.57 -5.23
C SER A 75 4.52 20.43 -4.69
N GLN A 76 3.63 20.70 -3.75
CA GLN A 76 2.76 19.67 -3.15
C GLN A 76 1.71 19.14 -4.14
N ASP A 77 1.18 19.98 -5.04
CA ASP A 77 0.24 19.51 -6.08
C ASP A 77 0.89 18.42 -6.95
N ALA A 78 2.10 18.66 -7.42
CA ALA A 78 2.84 17.74 -8.26
C ALA A 78 3.27 16.47 -7.50
N MET A 79 3.78 16.63 -6.28
CA MET A 79 4.31 15.48 -5.51
C MET A 79 3.20 14.60 -4.94
N ASP A 80 2.13 15.18 -4.40
CA ASP A 80 0.98 14.40 -3.91
C ASP A 80 0.29 13.67 -5.05
N THR A 81 0.11 14.32 -6.21
CA THR A 81 -0.45 13.65 -7.39
C THR A 81 0.47 12.53 -7.89
N ALA A 82 1.78 12.75 -7.92
CA ALA A 82 2.73 11.71 -8.29
C ALA A 82 2.67 10.52 -7.32
N MET A 83 2.57 10.77 -6.01
CA MET A 83 2.36 9.74 -5.01
C MET A 83 1.05 8.96 -5.27
N VAL A 84 -0.05 9.64 -5.54
CA VAL A 84 -1.35 9.02 -5.83
C VAL A 84 -1.30 8.15 -7.09
N LEU A 85 -0.59 8.56 -8.13
CA LEU A 85 -0.37 7.73 -9.33
C LEU A 85 0.40 6.45 -9.00
N MET A 86 1.47 6.55 -8.20
CA MET A 86 2.21 5.37 -7.72
C MET A 86 1.37 4.49 -6.78
N LEU A 87 0.54 5.09 -5.92
CA LEU A 87 -0.41 4.36 -5.07
C LEU A 87 -1.38 3.54 -5.91
N ARG A 88 -1.92 4.09 -6.99
CA ARG A 88 -2.83 3.36 -7.90
C ARG A 88 -2.19 2.09 -8.43
N GLU A 89 -0.95 2.16 -8.91
CA GLU A 89 -0.22 1.00 -9.41
C GLU A 89 0.06 -0.03 -8.29
N ALA A 90 0.52 0.45 -7.14
CA ALA A 90 0.81 -0.42 -5.98
C ALA A 90 -0.46 -1.12 -5.45
N LEU A 91 -1.59 -0.43 -5.40
CA LEU A 91 -2.86 -1.02 -4.99
C LEU A 91 -3.37 -2.05 -5.99
N GLY A 92 -3.10 -1.87 -7.29
CA GLY A 92 -3.36 -2.90 -8.30
C GLY A 92 -2.64 -4.21 -7.99
N VAL A 93 -1.33 -4.14 -7.68
CA VAL A 93 -0.52 -5.32 -7.29
C VAL A 93 -1.03 -5.94 -5.97
N ILE A 94 -1.37 -5.11 -4.98
CA ILE A 94 -1.90 -5.60 -3.69
C ILE A 94 -3.24 -6.31 -3.89
N ASN A 95 -4.14 -5.76 -4.69
CA ASN A 95 -5.43 -6.36 -4.99
C ASN A 95 -5.29 -7.72 -5.69
N GLU A 96 -4.44 -7.83 -6.71
CA GLU A 96 -4.15 -9.08 -7.40
C GLU A 96 -3.63 -10.17 -6.43
N ARG A 97 -2.71 -9.80 -5.54
CA ARG A 97 -2.18 -10.72 -4.53
C ARG A 97 -3.24 -11.12 -3.50
N LEU A 98 -4.11 -10.19 -3.11
CA LEU A 98 -5.21 -10.46 -2.18
C LEU A 98 -6.17 -11.50 -2.76
N THR A 99 -6.64 -11.29 -4.00
CA THR A 99 -7.49 -12.25 -4.72
C THR A 99 -6.80 -13.62 -4.85
N THR A 100 -5.51 -13.64 -5.23
CA THR A 100 -4.74 -14.90 -5.32
C THR A 100 -4.68 -15.64 -3.98
N LEU A 101 -4.50 -14.91 -2.87
CA LEU A 101 -4.48 -15.52 -1.54
C LEU A 101 -5.84 -16.07 -1.13
N GLU A 102 -6.92 -15.35 -1.42
CA GLU A 102 -8.30 -15.79 -1.14
C GLU A 102 -8.64 -17.07 -1.88
N ASP A 103 -8.24 -17.19 -3.14
CA ASP A 103 -8.41 -18.41 -3.94
C ASP A 103 -7.63 -19.60 -3.33
N ASN A 104 -6.37 -19.37 -2.96
CA ASN A 104 -5.55 -20.42 -2.36
C ASN A 104 -6.10 -20.90 -1.00
N LEU A 105 -6.53 -19.96 -0.15
CA LEU A 105 -7.14 -20.30 1.14
C LEU A 105 -8.48 -21.02 0.97
N SER A 106 -9.27 -20.65 -0.05
CA SER A 106 -10.52 -21.33 -0.39
C SER A 106 -10.26 -22.78 -0.82
N GLN A 107 -9.24 -23.01 -1.66
CA GLN A 107 -8.82 -24.36 -2.05
C GLN A 107 -8.29 -25.18 -0.86
N LEU A 108 -7.51 -24.54 0.04
CA LEU A 108 -7.01 -25.18 1.25
C LEU A 108 -8.18 -25.60 2.17
N ARG A 109 -9.18 -24.74 2.29
CA ARG A 109 -10.42 -25.00 3.03
C ARG A 109 -11.24 -26.14 2.41
N GLU A 110 -11.41 -26.14 1.11
CA GLU A 110 -12.11 -27.23 0.41
C GLU A 110 -11.42 -28.58 0.65
N LYS A 111 -10.09 -28.60 0.57
CA LYS A 111 -9.31 -29.84 0.71
C LYS A 111 -9.22 -30.39 2.13
N TYR A 112 -9.10 -29.52 3.13
CA TYR A 112 -8.79 -29.92 4.50
C TYR A 112 -9.80 -29.44 5.55
N GLY A 113 -10.85 -28.71 5.13
CA GLY A 113 -11.78 -28.05 6.04
C GLY A 113 -12.46 -28.99 7.03
N ASP A 114 -12.82 -30.20 6.62
CA ASP A 114 -13.51 -31.19 7.47
C ASP A 114 -12.57 -31.92 8.44
N THR A 115 -11.25 -31.64 8.41
CA THR A 115 -10.30 -32.28 9.31
C THR A 115 -10.52 -31.80 10.75
N PRO A 116 -10.80 -32.72 11.71
CA PRO A 116 -10.94 -32.35 13.11
C PRO A 116 -9.59 -31.92 13.69
N CYS A 117 -9.58 -30.81 14.42
CA CYS A 117 -8.42 -30.31 15.15
C CYS A 117 -8.84 -29.68 16.48
N MET A 118 -7.87 -29.36 17.34
CA MET A 118 -8.15 -28.73 18.62
C MET A 118 -8.23 -27.21 18.53
N ALA A 119 -9.30 -26.62 19.04
CA ALA A 119 -9.31 -25.21 19.38
C ALA A 119 -8.41 -24.95 20.59
N ARG A 120 -7.77 -23.78 20.60
CA ARG A 120 -7.00 -23.28 21.75
C ARG A 120 -7.54 -21.90 22.12
N THR A 121 -8.02 -21.78 23.34
CA THR A 121 -8.47 -20.52 23.93
C THR A 121 -7.51 -20.13 25.04
N ARG A 122 -6.99 -18.90 25.02
CA ARG A 122 -6.00 -18.40 26.00
C ARG A 122 -4.78 -19.34 26.12
N GLY A 123 -4.39 -19.97 24.99
CA GLY A 123 -3.26 -20.90 24.94
C GLY A 123 -3.53 -22.32 25.45
N GLN A 124 -4.74 -22.60 25.96
CA GLN A 124 -5.12 -23.93 26.47
C GLN A 124 -6.04 -24.68 25.48
N LEU A 125 -5.97 -25.99 25.47
CA LEU A 125 -6.90 -26.84 24.71
C LEU A 125 -8.34 -26.60 25.22
N ALA A 126 -9.26 -26.38 24.27
CA ALA A 126 -10.65 -26.08 24.60
C ALA A 126 -11.60 -27.21 24.14
N VAL A 127 -11.96 -27.20 22.87
CA VAL A 127 -12.89 -28.16 22.26
C VAL A 127 -12.40 -28.54 20.86
N PRO A 128 -12.81 -29.73 20.35
CA PRO A 128 -12.61 -30.06 18.94
C PRO A 128 -13.37 -29.09 18.03
N ILE A 129 -12.75 -28.67 16.94
CA ILE A 129 -13.31 -27.87 15.85
C ILE A 129 -12.84 -28.45 14.50
N SER A 130 -13.34 -27.91 13.41
CA SER A 130 -12.81 -28.22 12.08
C SER A 130 -11.56 -27.36 11.78
N PHE A 131 -10.67 -27.85 10.94
CA PHE A 131 -9.56 -27.03 10.43
C PHE A 131 -10.09 -25.90 9.53
N GLY A 132 -11.26 -26.11 8.90
CA GLY A 132 -12.00 -25.08 8.17
C GLY A 132 -12.28 -23.84 9.02
N ASP A 133 -12.65 -24.01 10.29
CA ASP A 133 -12.90 -22.88 11.21
C ASP A 133 -11.65 -22.01 11.41
N LYS A 134 -10.46 -22.62 11.40
CA LYS A 134 -9.19 -21.86 11.47
C LYS A 134 -8.89 -21.14 10.16
N ILE A 135 -9.11 -21.79 9.01
CA ILE A 135 -8.90 -21.17 7.69
C ILE A 135 -9.90 -20.03 7.49
N ASP A 136 -11.15 -20.20 7.89
CA ASP A 136 -12.18 -19.15 7.78
C ASP A 136 -11.83 -17.92 8.63
N ALA A 137 -11.16 -18.10 9.78
CA ALA A 137 -10.65 -16.99 10.58
C ALA A 137 -9.57 -16.16 9.86
N TRP A 138 -8.88 -16.72 8.86
CA TRP A 138 -7.92 -15.99 8.00
C TRP A 138 -8.62 -15.43 6.76
N LEU A 139 -9.46 -16.22 6.10
CA LEU A 139 -10.07 -15.92 4.80
C LEU A 139 -11.17 -14.85 4.88
N GLU A 140 -12.11 -15.00 5.81
CA GLU A 140 -13.27 -14.11 5.87
C GLU A 140 -12.93 -12.63 6.14
N PRO A 141 -11.94 -12.28 6.99
CA PRO A 141 -11.49 -10.90 7.09
C PRO A 141 -10.92 -10.35 5.77
N LEU A 142 -10.15 -11.14 5.01
CA LEU A 142 -9.57 -10.71 3.73
C LEU A 142 -10.68 -10.37 2.73
N LYS A 143 -11.66 -11.24 2.53
CA LYS A 143 -12.84 -10.99 1.67
C LYS A 143 -13.58 -9.70 2.03
N ARG A 144 -13.71 -9.38 3.33
CA ARG A 144 -14.32 -8.13 3.77
C ARG A 144 -13.47 -6.91 3.39
N HIS A 145 -12.16 -7.04 3.45
CA HIS A 145 -11.23 -5.95 3.14
C HIS A 145 -11.03 -5.75 1.63
N GLU A 146 -11.10 -6.79 0.82
CA GLU A 146 -11.14 -6.68 -0.64
C GLU A 146 -12.31 -5.77 -1.09
N LYS A 147 -13.51 -6.02 -0.55
CA LYS A 147 -14.70 -5.19 -0.85
C LYS A 147 -14.54 -3.72 -0.42
N ARG A 148 -13.85 -3.48 0.71
CA ARG A 148 -13.60 -2.12 1.21
C ARG A 148 -12.60 -1.35 0.36
N LEU A 149 -11.67 -2.04 -0.30
CA LEU A 149 -10.63 -1.42 -1.12
C LEU A 149 -11.22 -0.49 -2.18
N THR A 150 -12.33 -0.85 -2.81
CA THR A 150 -13.00 -0.01 -3.83
C THR A 150 -13.38 1.37 -3.28
N THR A 151 -13.96 1.42 -2.07
CA THR A 151 -14.36 2.68 -1.45
C THR A 151 -13.16 3.50 -0.98
N ILE A 152 -12.21 2.84 -0.33
CA ILE A 152 -10.98 3.46 0.18
C ILE A 152 -10.14 4.03 -0.98
N SER A 153 -9.97 3.26 -2.06
CA SER A 153 -9.25 3.72 -3.24
C SER A 153 -9.88 4.95 -3.85
N LYS A 154 -11.21 4.99 -3.98
CA LYS A 154 -11.92 6.17 -4.49
C LYS A 154 -11.68 7.41 -3.63
N GLY A 155 -11.57 7.25 -2.31
CA GLY A 155 -11.25 8.32 -1.37
C GLY A 155 -9.81 8.82 -1.48
N ALA A 156 -8.85 7.90 -1.61
CA ALA A 156 -7.42 8.20 -1.58
C ALA A 156 -6.82 8.57 -2.95
N LEU A 157 -7.36 8.02 -4.06
CA LEU A 157 -6.83 8.25 -5.41
C LEU A 157 -7.43 9.53 -6.02
N LYS A 158 -7.14 10.66 -5.40
CA LYS A 158 -7.61 12.00 -5.83
C LYS A 158 -6.47 12.82 -6.42
N ILE A 159 -6.83 13.66 -7.39
CA ILE A 159 -5.92 14.72 -7.85
C ILE A 159 -5.62 15.70 -6.72
N GLN A 160 -4.39 16.17 -6.62
CA GLN A 160 -4.05 17.34 -5.83
C GLN A 160 -3.83 18.52 -6.75
N LEU A 161 -4.68 19.52 -6.62
CA LEU A 161 -4.50 20.82 -7.25
C LEU A 161 -5.07 21.89 -6.31
N GLY A 162 -4.20 22.63 -5.67
CA GLY A 162 -4.57 23.66 -4.69
C GLY A 162 -3.86 24.99 -4.93
N GLY A 163 -2.72 24.95 -5.60
CA GLY A 163 -1.85 26.10 -5.77
C GLY A 163 -1.22 26.54 -4.44
N ALA A 164 -0.90 27.80 -4.32
CA ALA A 164 -0.10 28.33 -3.21
C ALA A 164 -0.71 28.07 -1.82
N ALA A 165 -2.02 28.22 -1.68
CA ALA A 165 -2.72 28.14 -0.39
C ALA A 165 -3.95 27.23 -0.38
N GLY A 166 -4.06 26.30 -1.32
CA GLY A 166 -5.15 25.34 -1.37
C GLY A 166 -6.46 25.86 -1.96
N ASN A 167 -6.49 27.06 -2.48
CA ASN A 167 -7.71 27.75 -2.96
C ASN A 167 -7.76 27.96 -4.48
N ARG A 168 -6.77 27.45 -5.24
CA ARG A 168 -6.70 27.55 -6.70
C ARG A 168 -6.76 29.01 -7.24
N ALA A 169 -6.39 30.00 -6.42
CA ALA A 169 -6.57 31.41 -6.74
C ALA A 169 -5.90 31.86 -8.05
N ALA A 170 -4.78 31.24 -8.44
CA ALA A 170 -4.07 31.52 -9.68
C ALA A 170 -4.89 31.21 -10.95
N TYR A 171 -5.95 30.43 -10.85
CA TYR A 171 -6.78 30.00 -11.97
C TYR A 171 -8.13 30.71 -12.03
N HIS A 172 -8.38 31.64 -11.10
CA HIS A 172 -9.65 32.37 -10.99
C HIS A 172 -10.86 31.42 -11.01
N GLU A 173 -11.90 31.75 -11.75
CA GLU A 173 -13.11 30.94 -11.90
C GLU A 173 -12.91 29.58 -12.61
N LYS A 174 -11.76 29.38 -13.27
CA LYS A 174 -11.44 28.12 -13.98
C LYS A 174 -10.84 27.04 -13.06
N GLY A 175 -10.56 27.33 -11.80
CA GLY A 175 -9.83 26.43 -10.91
C GLY A 175 -10.50 25.08 -10.66
N GLU A 176 -11.81 25.04 -10.49
CA GLU A 176 -12.55 23.77 -10.31
C GLU A 176 -12.61 22.98 -11.63
N THR A 177 -12.94 23.65 -12.72
CA THR A 177 -12.99 23.03 -14.06
C THR A 177 -11.63 22.44 -14.45
N LEU A 178 -10.54 23.14 -14.15
CA LEU A 178 -9.18 22.64 -14.38
C LEU A 178 -8.90 21.40 -13.52
N SER A 179 -9.30 21.41 -12.25
CA SER A 179 -9.12 20.26 -11.36
C SER A 179 -9.86 19.02 -11.85
N ASP A 180 -11.10 19.18 -12.34
CA ASP A 180 -11.91 18.10 -12.88
C ASP A 180 -11.32 17.55 -14.19
N ALA A 181 -10.88 18.43 -15.09
CA ALA A 181 -10.23 18.07 -16.34
C ALA A 181 -8.92 17.28 -16.07
N LEU A 182 -8.09 17.78 -15.15
CA LEU A 182 -6.84 17.14 -14.77
C LEU A 182 -7.07 15.79 -14.10
N ALA A 183 -8.06 15.68 -13.22
CA ALA A 183 -8.46 14.41 -12.61
C ALA A 183 -8.89 13.38 -13.69
N SER A 184 -9.72 13.80 -14.64
CA SER A 184 -10.14 12.96 -15.76
C SER A 184 -8.95 12.51 -16.62
N ALA A 185 -8.04 13.44 -16.97
CA ALA A 185 -6.87 13.14 -17.79
C ALA A 185 -5.94 12.11 -17.12
N LEU A 186 -5.79 12.17 -15.80
CA LEU A 186 -4.95 11.25 -15.01
C LEU A 186 -5.71 10.03 -14.46
N LYS A 187 -7.00 9.89 -14.76
CA LYS A 187 -7.88 8.81 -14.26
C LYS A 187 -7.89 8.76 -12.73
N LEU A 188 -8.02 9.90 -12.09
CA LEU A 188 -8.14 10.08 -10.65
C LEU A 188 -9.51 10.66 -10.30
N SER A 189 -9.86 10.64 -9.01
CA SER A 189 -11.02 11.36 -8.50
C SER A 189 -10.72 12.86 -8.41
N SER A 190 -11.70 13.71 -8.66
CA SER A 190 -11.61 15.15 -8.40
C SER A 190 -12.15 15.50 -7.00
N GLY A 191 -11.93 16.73 -6.58
CA GLY A 191 -12.45 17.25 -5.32
C GLY A 191 -11.76 18.54 -4.87
N SER A 192 -12.01 18.92 -3.62
CA SER A 192 -11.29 20.02 -2.99
C SER A 192 -9.80 19.71 -2.85
N SER A 193 -8.98 20.76 -2.75
CA SER A 193 -7.57 20.59 -2.37
C SER A 193 -7.47 19.89 -1.01
N TRP A 194 -6.57 18.93 -0.92
CA TRP A 194 -6.37 18.13 0.29
C TRP A 194 -4.96 18.29 0.89
N HIS A 195 -4.31 19.45 0.67
CA HIS A 195 -2.99 19.76 1.23
C HIS A 195 -2.89 19.49 2.73
N ALA A 196 -3.90 19.92 3.50
CA ALA A 196 -4.00 19.72 4.95
C ALA A 196 -5.11 18.72 5.36
N GLN A 197 -5.80 18.10 4.40
CA GLN A 197 -6.85 17.11 4.64
C GLN A 197 -6.30 15.71 4.31
N ARG A 198 -5.60 15.09 5.25
CA ARG A 198 -4.87 13.84 5.03
C ARG A 198 -5.61 12.58 5.48
N ASP A 199 -6.86 12.71 5.86
CA ASP A 199 -7.73 11.65 6.38
C ASP A 199 -7.87 10.48 5.40
N SER A 200 -8.10 10.73 4.12
CA SER A 200 -8.24 9.68 3.11
C SER A 200 -6.94 8.88 2.91
N LEU A 201 -5.78 9.51 3.00
CA LEU A 201 -4.49 8.82 2.96
C LEU A 201 -4.26 8.01 4.23
N CYS A 202 -4.63 8.55 5.39
CA CYS A 202 -4.54 7.85 6.66
C CYS A 202 -5.51 6.66 6.71
N GLU A 203 -6.71 6.76 6.13
CA GLU A 203 -7.66 5.65 5.98
C GLU A 203 -7.07 4.53 5.13
N LEU A 204 -6.45 4.87 3.99
CA LEU A 204 -5.76 3.90 3.15
C LEU A 204 -4.64 3.18 3.89
N THR A 205 -3.77 3.92 4.58
CA THR A 205 -2.67 3.31 5.35
C THR A 205 -3.16 2.47 6.51
N ASN A 206 -4.26 2.86 7.16
CA ASN A 206 -4.92 2.03 8.17
C ASN A 206 -5.44 0.71 7.57
N TRP A 207 -5.99 0.75 6.36
CA TRP A 207 -6.38 -0.47 5.65
C TRP A 207 -5.18 -1.39 5.38
N LEU A 208 -4.02 -0.85 4.95
CA LEU A 208 -2.78 -1.61 4.79
C LEU A 208 -2.31 -2.25 6.09
N ALA A 209 -2.39 -1.53 7.20
CA ALA A 209 -2.04 -2.04 8.53
C ALA A 209 -2.98 -3.17 8.97
N ILE A 210 -4.28 -3.06 8.70
CA ILE A 210 -5.25 -4.12 9.01
C ILE A 210 -5.00 -5.37 8.18
N ILE A 211 -4.76 -5.26 6.86
CA ILE A 211 -4.40 -6.40 6.01
C ILE A 211 -3.15 -7.10 6.57
N SER A 212 -2.10 -6.34 6.84
CA SER A 212 -0.87 -6.90 7.42
C SER A 212 -1.13 -7.60 8.76
N SER A 213 -2.03 -7.06 9.59
CA SER A 213 -2.39 -7.65 10.89
C SER A 213 -3.19 -8.95 10.76
N ILE A 214 -4.09 -9.04 9.77
CA ILE A 214 -4.80 -10.29 9.44
C ILE A 214 -3.79 -11.36 9.01
N LEU A 215 -2.82 -11.00 8.17
CA LEU A 215 -1.76 -11.91 7.74
C LEU A 215 -0.82 -12.28 8.91
N GLY A 216 -0.55 -11.34 9.81
CA GLY A 216 0.17 -11.59 11.05
C GLY A 216 -0.56 -12.59 11.96
N LYS A 217 -1.91 -12.53 12.03
CA LYS A 217 -2.73 -13.53 12.73
C LYS A 217 -2.58 -14.91 12.10
N MET A 218 -2.65 -15.02 10.78
CA MET A 218 -2.38 -16.27 10.05
C MET A 218 -0.99 -16.83 10.39
N GLY A 219 0.05 -15.98 10.34
CA GLY A 219 1.41 -16.36 10.72
C GLY A 219 1.50 -16.86 12.16
N ALA A 220 0.91 -16.15 13.10
CA ALA A 220 0.91 -16.53 14.52
C ALA A 220 0.24 -17.90 14.76
N ASP A 221 -0.88 -18.19 14.09
CA ASP A 221 -1.54 -19.49 14.18
C ASP A 221 -0.65 -20.60 13.63
N ILE A 222 -0.02 -20.38 12.45
CA ILE A 222 0.88 -21.37 11.85
C ILE A 222 2.09 -21.62 12.73
N LEU A 223 2.67 -20.60 13.38
CA LEU A 223 3.75 -20.76 14.35
C LEU A 223 3.37 -21.71 15.49
N VAL A 224 2.15 -21.61 16.01
CA VAL A 224 1.64 -22.52 17.04
C VAL A 224 1.44 -23.92 16.48
N LEU A 225 0.77 -24.04 15.33
CA LEU A 225 0.45 -25.34 14.74
C LEU A 225 1.68 -26.11 14.26
N ALA A 226 2.79 -25.41 13.97
CA ALA A 226 4.06 -25.99 13.53
C ALA A 226 5.02 -26.36 14.68
N GLN A 227 4.68 -26.06 15.95
CA GLN A 227 5.50 -26.44 17.09
C GLN A 227 5.70 -27.96 17.11
N SER A 228 6.89 -28.42 17.52
CA SER A 228 7.29 -29.84 17.46
C SER A 228 6.32 -30.75 18.19
N GLU A 229 5.77 -30.31 19.33
CA GLU A 229 4.83 -31.04 20.17
C GLU A 229 3.41 -31.07 19.58
N ILE A 230 3.06 -30.10 18.75
CA ILE A 230 1.75 -29.95 18.10
C ILE A 230 1.77 -30.61 16.73
N ASN A 231 2.71 -30.21 15.88
CA ASN A 231 3.04 -30.76 14.56
C ASN A 231 1.79 -30.99 13.67
N GLU A 232 0.86 -30.03 13.69
CA GLU A 232 -0.38 -30.08 12.90
C GLU A 232 -0.20 -29.53 11.49
N VAL A 233 0.82 -28.64 11.29
CA VAL A 233 1.21 -28.12 9.97
C VAL A 233 2.73 -28.07 9.83
N THR A 234 3.22 -28.03 8.59
CA THR A 234 4.63 -27.75 8.26
C THR A 234 4.65 -26.72 7.15
N GLU A 235 5.24 -25.53 7.41
CA GLU A 235 5.25 -24.41 6.45
C GLU A 235 6.04 -24.73 5.18
N ASN A 236 7.26 -25.25 5.34
CA ASN A 236 8.22 -25.45 4.25
C ASN A 236 8.41 -26.93 3.92
N ALA A 237 7.33 -27.63 3.54
CA ALA A 237 7.38 -29.08 3.26
C ALA A 237 8.36 -29.44 2.13
N GLU A 238 8.60 -28.52 1.18
CA GLU A 238 9.51 -28.72 0.03
C GLU A 238 10.95 -28.25 0.27
N GLY A 239 11.25 -27.79 1.48
CA GLY A 239 12.56 -27.27 1.86
C GLY A 239 12.53 -25.76 2.17
N GLY A 240 13.42 -25.30 3.00
CA GLY A 240 13.49 -23.94 3.56
C GLY A 240 13.54 -24.01 5.08
N GLY A 241 13.77 -22.90 5.75
CA GLY A 241 13.77 -22.83 7.21
C GLY A 241 14.84 -23.66 7.92
N LYS A 242 15.83 -24.19 7.21
CA LYS A 242 16.87 -25.07 7.76
C LYS A 242 17.67 -24.40 8.85
N SER A 243 18.00 -25.14 9.89
CA SER A 243 18.92 -24.71 10.93
C SER A 243 20.37 -25.00 10.53
N SER A 244 21.28 -24.07 10.78
CA SER A 244 22.72 -24.28 10.57
C SER A 244 23.34 -25.33 11.51
N ALA A 245 22.74 -25.55 12.68
CA ALA A 245 23.25 -26.45 13.71
C ALA A 245 22.43 -27.75 13.88
N MET A 246 21.18 -27.77 13.44
CA MET A 246 20.23 -28.87 13.67
C MET A 246 19.57 -29.27 12.37
N PRO A 247 20.05 -30.32 11.67
CA PRO A 247 19.57 -30.70 10.33
C PRO A 247 18.09 -31.07 10.26
N HIS A 248 17.51 -31.55 11.37
CA HIS A 248 16.10 -31.95 11.48
C HIS A 248 15.14 -30.79 11.77
N LYS A 249 15.68 -29.59 12.09
CA LYS A 249 14.88 -28.42 12.44
C LYS A 249 14.42 -27.68 11.18
N ASN A 250 13.11 -27.48 11.07
CA ASN A 250 12.46 -26.73 10.00
C ASN A 250 11.69 -25.52 10.59
N ASN A 251 12.25 -24.33 10.44
CA ASN A 251 11.67 -23.12 11.02
C ASN A 251 10.59 -22.55 10.09
N PRO A 252 9.46 -22.09 10.60
CA PRO A 252 8.39 -21.44 9.83
C PRO A 252 8.72 -19.94 9.60
N ILE A 253 9.75 -19.69 8.78
CA ILE A 253 10.37 -18.37 8.61
C ILE A 253 9.44 -17.35 7.95
N LEU A 254 8.55 -17.79 7.05
CA LEU A 254 7.61 -16.86 6.40
C LEU A 254 6.51 -16.44 7.38
N SER A 255 6.07 -17.36 8.24
CA SER A 255 5.11 -17.06 9.31
C SER A 255 5.70 -16.09 10.35
N GLU A 256 6.98 -16.26 10.71
CA GLU A 256 7.71 -15.30 11.56
C GLU A 256 7.75 -13.90 10.92
N ALA A 257 8.05 -13.85 9.61
CA ALA A 257 8.07 -12.60 8.84
C ALA A 257 6.69 -11.92 8.80
N LEU A 258 5.59 -12.69 8.62
CA LEU A 258 4.22 -12.14 8.65
C LEU A 258 3.92 -11.42 9.96
N VAL A 259 4.28 -12.04 11.09
CA VAL A 259 4.08 -11.43 12.42
C VAL A 259 4.93 -10.17 12.59
N ALA A 260 6.18 -10.19 12.14
CA ALA A 260 7.07 -9.04 12.24
C ALA A 260 6.58 -7.85 11.38
N LEU A 261 6.23 -8.10 10.11
CA LEU A 261 5.73 -7.07 9.19
C LEU A 261 4.40 -6.45 9.66
N ALA A 262 3.52 -7.26 10.27
CA ALA A 262 2.29 -6.76 10.88
C ALA A 262 2.58 -5.75 12.01
N LYS A 263 3.53 -6.07 12.88
CA LYS A 263 3.95 -5.16 13.98
C LYS A 263 4.59 -3.88 13.45
N LEU A 264 5.42 -3.98 12.41
CA LEU A 264 6.02 -2.81 11.76
C LEU A 264 4.94 -1.89 11.18
N ASN A 265 3.97 -2.42 10.44
CA ASN A 265 2.89 -1.61 9.86
C ASN A 265 2.00 -0.98 10.94
N ALA A 266 1.75 -1.66 12.06
CA ALA A 266 1.03 -1.06 13.18
C ALA A 266 1.78 0.14 13.78
N GLY A 267 3.11 0.06 13.88
CA GLY A 267 3.96 1.17 14.31
C GLY A 267 3.95 2.34 13.33
N LEU A 268 4.04 2.07 12.02
CA LEU A 268 3.97 3.10 10.99
C LEU A 268 2.59 3.77 10.93
N GLN A 269 1.50 3.01 11.15
CA GLN A 269 0.15 3.58 11.21
C GLN A 269 -0.01 4.58 12.36
N SER A 270 0.62 4.35 13.48
CA SER A 270 0.60 5.34 14.57
C SER A 270 1.24 6.68 14.17
N GLN A 271 2.28 6.65 13.34
CA GLN A 271 2.90 7.86 12.78
C GLN A 271 2.00 8.53 11.73
N MET A 272 1.29 7.75 10.90
CA MET A 272 0.32 8.31 9.95
C MET A 272 -0.83 9.06 10.63
N LEU A 273 -1.24 8.64 11.83
CA LEU A 273 -2.22 9.40 12.62
C LEU A 273 -1.66 10.76 13.06
N LEU A 274 -0.36 10.87 13.32
CA LEU A 274 0.29 12.17 13.62
C LEU A 274 0.33 13.08 12.39
N CYS A 275 0.36 12.52 11.18
CA CYS A 275 0.31 13.29 9.93
C CYS A 275 -1.06 13.98 9.70
N LEU A 276 -2.10 13.66 10.47
CA LEU A 276 -3.38 14.38 10.41
C LEU A 276 -3.31 15.77 11.07
N ILE A 277 -2.32 16.02 11.90
CA ILE A 277 -2.17 17.27 12.64
C ILE A 277 -1.33 18.24 11.79
N HIS A 278 -1.99 18.84 10.81
CA HIS A 278 -1.38 19.89 9.97
C HIS A 278 -1.53 21.27 10.62
N THR A 279 -0.45 22.04 10.62
CA THR A 279 -0.46 23.43 11.02
C THR A 279 -0.73 24.29 9.79
N ASN A 280 -1.69 25.21 9.88
CA ASN A 280 -2.12 26.09 8.79
C ASN A 280 -2.55 25.31 7.52
N GLU A 281 -2.43 25.95 6.38
CA GLU A 281 -2.86 25.43 5.07
C GLU A 281 -1.92 24.38 4.50
N ARG A 282 -0.66 24.33 4.99
CA ARG A 282 0.35 23.31 4.64
C ARG A 282 1.37 23.16 5.77
N ASP A 283 1.71 21.92 6.12
CA ASP A 283 2.73 21.60 7.12
C ASP A 283 3.76 20.63 6.54
N ALA A 284 4.99 21.10 6.39
CA ALA A 284 6.07 20.29 5.86
C ALA A 284 6.46 19.13 6.80
N THR A 285 6.30 19.30 8.12
CA THR A 285 6.68 18.28 9.11
C THR A 285 5.82 17.03 8.95
N ALA A 286 4.50 17.18 8.90
CA ALA A 286 3.56 16.10 8.70
C ALA A 286 3.74 15.46 7.30
N TRP A 287 3.94 16.29 6.28
CA TRP A 287 4.13 15.84 4.91
C TRP A 287 5.39 14.98 4.72
N ILE A 288 6.53 15.36 5.34
CA ILE A 288 7.78 14.57 5.31
C ILE A 288 7.62 13.21 6.01
N LEU A 289 6.83 13.12 7.08
CA LEU A 289 6.55 11.84 7.74
C LEU A 289 5.85 10.86 6.81
N GLU A 290 4.90 11.32 6.00
CA GLU A 290 4.20 10.49 5.02
C GLU A 290 5.15 9.84 4.00
N TRP A 291 6.18 10.57 3.55
CA TRP A 291 7.16 10.06 2.59
C TRP A 291 7.96 8.87 3.14
N SER A 292 8.11 8.80 4.46
CA SER A 292 8.76 7.66 5.12
C SER A 292 7.78 6.51 5.39
N CYS A 293 6.54 6.83 5.79
CA CYS A 293 5.57 5.83 6.23
C CYS A 293 4.87 5.12 5.06
N VAL A 294 4.33 5.87 4.10
CA VAL A 294 3.47 5.32 3.04
C VAL A 294 4.18 4.29 2.17
N PRO A 295 5.37 4.55 1.61
CA PRO A 295 6.07 3.56 0.79
C PRO A 295 6.41 2.29 1.57
N GLN A 296 6.86 2.44 2.81
CA GLN A 296 7.23 1.31 3.66
C GLN A 296 6.01 0.43 4.00
N MET A 297 4.85 1.02 4.28
CA MET A 297 3.62 0.30 4.55
C MET A 297 3.13 -0.49 3.33
N LEU A 298 3.25 0.08 2.13
CA LEU A 298 2.94 -0.62 0.87
C LEU A 298 3.87 -1.83 0.66
N ILE A 299 5.17 -1.63 0.81
CA ILE A 299 6.18 -2.70 0.66
C ILE A 299 5.92 -3.82 1.67
N ASN A 300 5.73 -3.48 2.94
CA ASN A 300 5.46 -4.46 3.99
C ASN A 300 4.18 -5.27 3.72
N THR A 301 3.10 -4.61 3.28
CA THR A 301 1.82 -5.27 2.97
C THR A 301 1.96 -6.17 1.75
N ALA A 302 2.57 -5.68 0.67
CA ALA A 302 2.79 -6.47 -0.55
C ALA A 302 3.70 -7.69 -0.28
N THR A 303 4.74 -7.53 0.55
CA THR A 303 5.62 -8.63 0.98
C THR A 303 4.87 -9.64 1.83
N SER A 304 4.04 -9.18 2.79
CA SER A 304 3.21 -10.06 3.61
C SER A 304 2.25 -10.90 2.78
N LEU A 305 1.57 -10.30 1.80
CA LEU A 305 0.72 -11.03 0.86
C LEU A 305 1.51 -12.07 0.07
N GLY A 306 2.71 -11.72 -0.42
CA GLY A 306 3.61 -12.67 -1.10
C GLY A 306 4.00 -13.86 -0.23
N HIS A 307 4.34 -13.63 1.03
CA HIS A 307 4.65 -14.70 1.99
C HIS A 307 3.41 -15.58 2.29
N ALA A 308 2.25 -14.97 2.52
CA ALA A 308 1.02 -15.70 2.77
C ALA A 308 0.59 -16.58 1.56
N ILE A 309 0.76 -16.07 0.33
CA ILE A 309 0.56 -16.85 -0.91
C ILE A 309 1.53 -18.03 -0.97
N ALA A 310 2.81 -17.82 -0.65
CA ALA A 310 3.79 -18.91 -0.64
C ALA A 310 3.44 -19.99 0.40
N ILE A 311 3.05 -19.57 1.59
CA ILE A 311 2.59 -20.47 2.66
C ILE A 311 1.36 -21.24 2.21
N SER A 312 0.31 -20.58 1.74
CA SER A 312 -0.96 -21.22 1.35
C SER A 312 -0.80 -22.28 0.25
N LYS A 313 0.20 -22.10 -0.63
CA LYS A 313 0.53 -23.08 -1.67
C LYS A 313 1.34 -24.28 -1.19
N LYS A 314 2.20 -24.09 -0.18
CA LYS A 314 3.24 -25.08 0.19
C LYS A 314 3.05 -25.70 1.57
N VAL A 315 2.13 -25.18 2.37
CA VAL A 315 1.87 -25.72 3.71
C VAL A 315 1.40 -27.18 3.63
N LYS A 316 2.07 -28.05 4.37
CA LYS A 316 1.64 -29.42 4.56
C LYS A 316 0.75 -29.49 5.80
N VAL A 317 -0.47 -29.99 5.63
CA VAL A 317 -1.42 -30.22 6.72
C VAL A 317 -1.28 -31.67 7.18
N ASN A 318 -0.95 -31.87 8.45
CA ASN A 318 -0.81 -33.18 9.09
C ASN A 318 -2.15 -33.64 9.70
N THR A 319 -3.05 -34.10 8.84
CA THR A 319 -4.41 -34.49 9.25
C THR A 319 -4.41 -35.59 10.33
N ASP A 320 -3.45 -36.52 10.29
CA ASP A 320 -3.33 -37.61 11.27
C ASP A 320 -2.94 -37.05 12.64
N ASN A 321 -1.97 -36.12 12.71
CA ASN A 321 -1.63 -35.48 13.98
C ASN A 321 -2.76 -34.61 14.53
N MET A 322 -3.52 -33.93 13.67
CA MET A 322 -4.72 -33.21 14.11
C MET A 322 -5.71 -34.15 14.79
N ARG A 323 -6.02 -35.29 14.18
CA ARG A 323 -6.91 -36.34 14.75
C ARG A 323 -6.35 -36.90 16.06
N LEU A 324 -5.08 -37.26 16.07
CA LEU A 324 -4.43 -37.80 17.28
C LEU A 324 -4.47 -36.79 18.45
N ASN A 325 -4.28 -35.50 18.19
CA ASN A 325 -4.37 -34.48 19.22
C ASN A 325 -5.79 -34.33 19.78
N VAL A 326 -6.82 -34.49 18.94
CA VAL A 326 -8.22 -34.54 19.38
C VAL A 326 -8.50 -35.80 20.24
N GLU A 327 -8.02 -36.98 19.82
CA GLU A 327 -8.20 -38.22 20.57
C GLU A 327 -7.50 -38.17 21.93
N ARG A 328 -6.26 -37.68 21.99
CA ARG A 328 -5.51 -37.47 23.25
C ARG A 328 -6.28 -36.57 24.22
N PHE A 329 -6.90 -35.51 23.73
CA PHE A 329 -7.70 -34.60 24.55
C PHE A 329 -8.94 -35.29 25.11
N LYS A 330 -9.68 -36.05 24.28
CA LYS A 330 -10.88 -36.82 24.70
C LYS A 330 -10.59 -37.85 25.78
N ASN A 331 -9.39 -38.43 25.77
CA ASN A 331 -8.97 -39.46 26.72
C ASN A 331 -8.43 -38.85 28.05
N GLN A 332 -8.31 -37.54 28.17
CA GLN A 332 -7.89 -36.85 29.40
C GLN A 332 -9.06 -36.35 30.25
N GLY A 333 -10.26 -36.39 29.77
CA GLY A 333 -11.50 -35.98 30.47
C GLY A 333 -12.49 -37.12 30.58
#